data_78c5a081ad6d3bd06ddfc7bc8c915244
#
_entry.id   78c5a081ad6d3bd06ddfc7bc8c915244
#
_cell.length_a   1.000
_cell.length_b   1.000
_cell.length_c   1.000
_cell.angle_alpha   90.00
_cell.angle_beta   90.00
_cell.angle_gamma   90.00
#
_symmetry.space_group_name_H-M   'P 1'
#
loop_
_entity.id
_entity.type
_entity.pdbx_description
1 polymer ?
#
loop_
_entity_poly.entity_id
_entity_poly.type
_entity_poly.pdbx_seq_one_letter_code
_entity_poly.pdbx_strand_id
1 'polypeptide(L)'
;MDGFAWLSALWLTPLVGAGVVLALPTARRDAARWVAFGASIVVLVLAIDVALRFDPGGDRYQLVESHAWIPSFGTRYTVGVDGIALVLVLLTAVLVPVLLLAGWRDADTAHSRRPVHTHAALFLMVESMVLVSFVSLDILLFYVFFEAMLIPMYFLIGGFGDARGPRAAVKFLLYNLFGGLIMLAAVIGVYVVTAGESSPFDSGTFDFRAVADAVSAGTLTVAAPVANALFLGFLFAFAVKAPLWPLHTWLPDAAVHSTPATAVLMMAVVDKVGTFGMLRYCIQLFPDAAHTFAPLVITLAVIGIVYGALVAIGQTDMMRLIAYTSISHFGFIVLGVFAMTSQSQGGSALYMVNHGISTAALMLVAGFLVARRGSRVIGDYGGVQSTAPILAGTFLVAGLATLSLPGLAPFVSEFLVLIGTFTRYPVAAIVATSALVLAAVYVLWLYQRVMTGPVPRGGDRVRDLVPRELAVVAPLIVLLLVLGFYPKPVLDAITPAVTGTLTAVHQQDPAPTVGTGIEAGRGGQGGGHR
;
A
#
# COMPACT_ATOMS: atom_id res chain seq x y z
N MET A 1 -18.05 26.17 -10.33
CA MET A 1 -16.57 26.24 -10.16
C MET A 1 -15.90 25.03 -10.82
N ASP A 2 -16.27 24.77 -12.06
CA ASP A 2 -16.11 23.47 -12.72
C ASP A 2 -14.92 23.44 -13.72
N GLY A 3 -13.91 24.25 -13.50
CA GLY A 3 -12.73 24.33 -14.39
C GLY A 3 -11.37 24.20 -13.69
N PHE A 4 -11.33 23.93 -12.37
CA PHE A 4 -10.05 23.80 -11.67
C PHE A 4 -9.57 22.34 -11.74
N ALA A 5 -8.32 22.15 -12.16
CA ALA A 5 -7.69 20.84 -12.29
C ALA A 5 -7.20 20.32 -10.92
N TRP A 6 -8.11 19.76 -10.13
CA TRP A 6 -7.85 19.34 -8.74
C TRP A 6 -6.82 18.24 -8.63
N LEU A 7 -6.90 17.22 -9.48
CA LEU A 7 -5.98 16.09 -9.45
C LEU A 7 -4.61 16.47 -10.01
N SER A 8 -4.56 17.32 -11.03
CA SER A 8 -3.30 17.88 -11.53
C SER A 8 -2.63 18.76 -10.46
N ALA A 9 -3.38 19.63 -9.77
CA ALA A 9 -2.86 20.43 -8.67
C ALA A 9 -2.33 19.55 -7.53
N LEU A 10 -3.03 18.45 -7.20
CA LEU A 10 -2.66 17.53 -6.13
C LEU A 10 -1.26 16.94 -6.34
N TRP A 11 -0.94 16.40 -7.52
CA TRP A 11 0.36 15.77 -7.74
C TRP A 11 1.46 16.74 -8.18
N LEU A 12 1.12 17.86 -8.81
CA LEU A 12 2.11 18.88 -9.18
C LEU A 12 2.64 19.65 -7.97
N THR A 13 1.83 19.85 -6.95
CA THR A 13 2.22 20.58 -5.74
C THR A 13 3.49 20.02 -5.10
N PRO A 14 3.63 18.73 -4.80
CA PRO A 14 4.85 18.19 -4.22
C PRO A 14 6.03 18.27 -5.19
N LEU A 15 5.81 18.13 -6.50
CA LEU A 15 6.87 18.26 -7.50
C LEU A 15 7.41 19.71 -7.58
N VAL A 16 6.52 20.68 -7.57
CA VAL A 16 6.90 22.10 -7.50
C VAL A 16 7.63 22.38 -6.17
N GLY A 17 7.12 21.85 -5.05
CA GLY A 17 7.78 21.92 -3.75
C GLY A 17 9.20 21.36 -3.77
N ALA A 18 9.41 20.22 -4.43
CA ALA A 18 10.74 19.62 -4.62
C ALA A 18 11.67 20.55 -5.42
N GLY A 19 11.16 21.15 -6.49
CA GLY A 19 11.91 22.13 -7.29
C GLY A 19 12.33 23.36 -6.47
N VAL A 20 11.40 23.90 -5.67
CA VAL A 20 11.69 25.04 -4.77
C VAL A 20 12.75 24.65 -3.74
N VAL A 21 12.63 23.49 -3.11
CA VAL A 21 13.61 22.98 -2.13
C VAL A 21 15.00 22.87 -2.75
N LEU A 22 15.12 22.34 -3.96
CA LEU A 22 16.41 22.20 -4.66
C LEU A 22 17.00 23.55 -5.08
N ALA A 23 16.16 24.55 -5.34
CA ALA A 23 16.61 25.89 -5.69
C ALA A 23 17.08 26.73 -4.49
N LEU A 24 16.79 26.30 -3.26
CA LEU A 24 17.23 27.00 -2.04
C LEU A 24 18.76 26.88 -1.86
N PRO A 25 19.44 27.94 -1.37
CA PRO A 25 20.85 27.87 -1.01
C PRO A 25 21.14 26.77 0.01
N THR A 26 22.19 26.00 -0.19
CA THR A 26 22.58 24.85 0.66
C THR A 26 22.78 25.20 2.13
N ALA A 27 23.07 26.48 2.43
CA ALA A 27 23.20 26.99 3.79
C ALA A 27 21.83 27.07 4.53
N ARG A 28 20.71 27.12 3.81
CA ARG A 28 19.36 27.28 4.40
C ARG A 28 18.68 25.93 4.64
N ARG A 29 19.33 25.03 5.41
CA ARG A 29 18.85 23.67 5.68
C ARG A 29 17.45 23.62 6.29
N ASP A 30 17.19 24.48 7.30
CA ASP A 30 15.88 24.49 7.98
C ASP A 30 14.78 25.04 7.07
N ALA A 31 15.08 26.04 6.23
CA ALA A 31 14.11 26.52 5.24
C ALA A 31 13.73 25.40 4.26
N ALA A 32 14.68 24.57 3.80
CA ALA A 32 14.39 23.44 2.93
C ALA A 32 13.45 22.42 3.59
N ARG A 33 13.63 22.11 4.87
CA ARG A 33 12.75 21.23 5.65
C ARG A 33 11.34 21.80 5.77
N TRP A 34 11.24 23.08 6.14
CA TRP A 34 9.94 23.72 6.32
C TRP A 34 9.18 23.90 5.01
N VAL A 35 9.87 24.19 3.90
CA VAL A 35 9.25 24.25 2.57
C VAL A 35 8.72 22.89 2.17
N ALA A 36 9.50 21.82 2.35
CA ALA A 36 9.05 20.45 2.03
C ALA A 36 7.84 20.05 2.90
N PHE A 37 7.92 20.30 4.20
CA PHE A 37 6.80 20.03 5.12
C PHE A 37 5.57 20.85 4.75
N GLY A 38 5.72 22.14 4.46
CA GLY A 38 4.62 23.00 4.02
C GLY A 38 3.99 22.53 2.71
N ALA A 39 4.80 22.11 1.73
CA ALA A 39 4.30 21.56 0.48
C ALA A 39 3.46 20.28 0.72
N SER A 40 3.94 19.36 1.55
CA SER A 40 3.18 18.14 1.89
C SER A 40 1.89 18.42 2.68
N ILE A 41 1.85 19.47 3.50
CA ILE A 41 0.61 19.93 4.15
C ILE A 41 -0.38 20.50 3.12
N VAL A 42 0.09 21.24 2.12
CA VAL A 42 -0.79 21.70 1.03
C VAL A 42 -1.36 20.51 0.26
N VAL A 43 -0.56 19.47 -0.02
CA VAL A 43 -1.04 18.22 -0.61
C VAL A 43 -2.13 17.58 0.25
N LEU A 44 -1.93 17.50 1.56
CA LEU A 44 -2.94 16.97 2.48
C LEU A 44 -4.25 17.76 2.43
N VAL A 45 -4.18 19.08 2.39
CA VAL A 45 -5.37 19.95 2.26
C VAL A 45 -6.09 19.69 0.93
N LEU A 46 -5.34 19.60 -0.18
CA LEU A 46 -5.92 19.28 -1.49
C LEU A 46 -6.53 17.88 -1.51
N ALA A 47 -5.89 16.89 -0.91
CA ALA A 47 -6.43 15.53 -0.82
C ALA A 47 -7.73 15.47 -0.01
N ILE A 48 -7.82 16.24 1.08
CA ILE A 48 -9.06 16.38 1.87
C ILE A 48 -10.14 17.06 1.03
N ASP A 49 -9.83 18.12 0.27
CA ASP A 49 -10.82 18.79 -0.59
C ASP A 49 -11.32 17.84 -1.71
N VAL A 50 -10.42 17.06 -2.33
CA VAL A 50 -10.80 15.99 -3.28
C VAL A 50 -11.75 14.99 -2.61
N ALA A 51 -11.47 14.58 -1.37
CA ALA A 51 -12.33 13.65 -0.63
C ALA A 51 -13.71 14.24 -0.30
N LEU A 52 -13.77 15.53 0.03
CA LEU A 52 -15.04 16.22 0.30
C LEU A 52 -15.92 16.43 -0.95
N ARG A 53 -15.31 16.41 -2.14
CA ARG A 53 -16.01 16.50 -3.43
C ARG A 53 -16.41 15.15 -3.99
N PHE A 54 -15.82 14.09 -3.50
CA PHE A 54 -16.10 12.73 -3.95
C PHE A 54 -17.48 12.27 -3.46
N ASP A 55 -18.34 11.85 -4.38
CA ASP A 55 -19.67 11.29 -4.08
C ASP A 55 -19.62 9.75 -4.25
N PRO A 56 -19.70 8.96 -3.15
CA PRO A 56 -19.76 7.51 -3.26
C PRO A 56 -20.94 6.97 -4.06
N GLY A 57 -22.04 7.75 -4.21
CA GLY A 57 -23.21 7.41 -5.01
C GLY A 57 -23.13 7.88 -6.47
N GLY A 58 -22.12 8.63 -6.83
CA GLY A 58 -21.91 9.19 -8.16
C GLY A 58 -21.22 8.24 -9.14
N ASP A 59 -20.69 8.84 -10.23
CA ASP A 59 -19.93 8.12 -11.24
C ASP A 59 -18.72 7.42 -10.63
N ARG A 60 -18.33 6.27 -11.21
CA ARG A 60 -17.20 5.46 -10.74
C ARG A 60 -15.89 6.25 -10.72
N TYR A 61 -15.62 7.01 -11.78
CA TYR A 61 -14.44 7.87 -11.90
C TYR A 61 -14.86 9.33 -11.88
N GLN A 62 -14.40 10.06 -10.86
CA GLN A 62 -14.78 11.45 -10.63
C GLN A 62 -13.59 12.38 -10.77
N LEU A 63 -13.87 13.69 -10.90
CA LEU A 63 -12.87 14.74 -11.10
C LEU A 63 -11.95 14.44 -12.29
N VAL A 64 -12.51 13.90 -13.37
CA VAL A 64 -11.74 13.44 -14.53
C VAL A 64 -11.19 14.64 -15.29
N GLU A 65 -9.87 14.64 -15.48
CA GLU A 65 -9.14 15.60 -16.30
C GLU A 65 -8.50 14.84 -17.47
N SER A 66 -8.71 15.30 -18.72
CA SER A 66 -8.19 14.62 -19.90
C SER A 66 -7.67 15.61 -20.93
N HIS A 67 -6.38 15.47 -21.28
CA HIS A 67 -5.69 16.28 -22.28
C HIS A 67 -4.91 15.39 -23.25
N ALA A 68 -4.77 15.80 -24.49
CA ALA A 68 -3.92 15.10 -25.45
C ALA A 68 -2.45 15.18 -24.99
N TRP A 69 -1.75 14.03 -24.96
CA TRP A 69 -0.34 13.97 -24.58
C TRP A 69 0.52 13.55 -25.79
N ILE A 70 0.40 12.30 -26.26
CA ILE A 70 1.10 11.82 -27.45
C ILE A 70 0.07 11.21 -28.41
N PRO A 71 -0.59 12.02 -29.27
CA PRO A 71 -1.69 11.55 -30.11
C PRO A 71 -1.30 10.40 -31.05
N SER A 72 -0.04 10.39 -31.55
CA SER A 72 0.47 9.35 -32.45
C SER A 72 0.48 7.94 -31.83
N PHE A 73 0.46 7.83 -30.50
CA PHE A 73 0.37 6.57 -29.76
C PHE A 73 -0.97 6.40 -29.06
N GLY A 74 -1.97 7.24 -29.32
CA GLY A 74 -3.27 7.16 -28.67
C GLY A 74 -3.25 7.36 -27.15
N THR A 75 -2.14 7.89 -26.60
CA THR A 75 -2.03 8.15 -25.16
C THR A 75 -2.47 9.57 -24.81
N ARG A 76 -3.14 9.69 -23.66
CA ARG A 76 -3.66 10.95 -23.14
C ARG A 76 -3.17 11.15 -21.71
N TYR A 77 -2.97 12.39 -21.32
CA TYR A 77 -2.94 12.72 -19.92
C TYR A 77 -4.37 12.64 -19.41
N THR A 78 -4.74 11.51 -18.84
CA THR A 78 -6.07 11.29 -18.28
C THR A 78 -5.92 10.84 -16.83
N VAL A 79 -6.45 11.63 -15.91
CA VAL A 79 -6.49 11.35 -14.48
C VAL A 79 -7.91 11.42 -13.98
N GLY A 80 -8.21 10.64 -12.95
CA GLY A 80 -9.51 10.57 -12.31
C GLY A 80 -9.42 9.73 -11.04
N VAL A 81 -10.36 9.86 -10.14
CA VAL A 81 -10.34 9.18 -8.85
C VAL A 81 -11.59 8.30 -8.69
N ASP A 82 -11.38 7.05 -8.28
CA ASP A 82 -12.41 6.18 -7.70
C ASP A 82 -12.21 6.03 -6.20
N GLY A 83 -13.11 5.37 -5.52
CA GLY A 83 -13.04 5.25 -4.06
C GLY A 83 -11.79 4.54 -3.54
N ILE A 84 -11.21 3.58 -4.29
CA ILE A 84 -9.96 2.89 -3.90
C ILE A 84 -8.77 3.85 -4.07
N ALA A 85 -8.68 4.55 -5.20
CA ALA A 85 -7.65 5.55 -5.43
C ALA A 85 -7.72 6.67 -4.39
N LEU A 86 -8.92 7.14 -4.05
CA LEU A 86 -9.14 8.20 -3.07
C LEU A 86 -8.54 7.87 -1.70
N VAL A 87 -8.83 6.68 -1.17
CA VAL A 87 -8.31 6.31 0.16
C VAL A 87 -6.80 6.12 0.17
N LEU A 88 -6.19 5.72 -0.96
CA LEU A 88 -4.74 5.62 -1.11
C LEU A 88 -4.07 6.98 -1.31
N VAL A 89 -4.72 7.90 -2.00
CA VAL A 89 -4.32 9.32 -2.08
C VAL A 89 -4.32 9.94 -0.68
N LEU A 90 -5.38 9.75 0.10
CA LEU A 90 -5.46 10.23 1.47
C LEU A 90 -4.39 9.60 2.37
N LEU A 91 -4.15 8.29 2.26
CA LEU A 91 -3.07 7.61 2.98
C LEU A 91 -1.72 8.25 2.68
N THR A 92 -1.41 8.48 1.40
CA THR A 92 -0.15 9.10 0.97
C THR A 92 -0.01 10.51 1.53
N ALA A 93 -1.06 11.33 1.37
CA ALA A 93 -1.07 12.73 1.82
C ALA A 93 -0.98 12.88 3.35
N VAL A 94 -1.48 11.91 4.13
CA VAL A 94 -1.33 11.87 5.59
C VAL A 94 0.07 11.42 5.99
N LEU A 95 0.61 10.38 5.33
CA LEU A 95 1.88 9.80 5.75
C LEU A 95 3.08 10.67 5.40
N VAL A 96 3.13 11.34 4.25
CA VAL A 96 4.33 12.07 3.83
C VAL A 96 4.71 13.21 4.79
N PRO A 97 3.81 14.10 5.25
CA PRO A 97 4.17 15.10 6.26
C PRO A 97 4.63 14.46 7.58
N VAL A 98 4.00 13.36 8.01
CA VAL A 98 4.42 12.59 9.19
C VAL A 98 5.85 12.06 9.01
N LEU A 99 6.18 11.53 7.83
CA LEU A 99 7.50 10.99 7.51
C LEU A 99 8.58 12.08 7.41
N LEU A 100 8.26 13.23 6.81
CA LEU A 100 9.17 14.38 6.78
C LEU A 100 9.48 14.87 8.20
N LEU A 101 8.49 14.86 9.08
CA LEU A 101 8.66 15.24 10.48
C LEU A 101 9.44 14.18 11.26
N ALA A 102 9.20 12.89 11.01
CA ALA A 102 9.93 11.78 11.61
C ALA A 102 11.41 11.80 11.19
N GLY A 103 11.67 11.89 9.89
CA GLY A 103 13.00 11.93 9.28
C GLY A 103 13.69 13.30 9.31
N TRP A 104 13.25 14.24 10.15
CA TRP A 104 13.74 15.63 10.19
C TRP A 104 15.26 15.76 10.25
N ARG A 105 15.93 14.79 10.91
CA ARG A 105 17.38 14.76 11.11
C ARG A 105 18.08 13.63 10.36
N ASP A 106 17.40 12.88 9.53
CA ASP A 106 17.96 11.70 8.82
C ASP A 106 19.13 12.09 7.91
N ALA A 107 19.09 13.27 7.32
CA ALA A 107 20.16 13.81 6.48
C ALA A 107 21.31 14.47 7.26
N ASP A 108 21.21 14.62 8.59
CA ASP A 108 22.27 15.20 9.42
C ASP A 108 23.22 14.13 10.01
N THR A 109 23.02 12.87 9.68
CA THR A 109 23.84 11.76 10.19
C THR A 109 25.21 11.70 9.51
N ALA A 110 26.22 11.15 10.19
CA ALA A 110 27.57 10.94 9.64
C ALA A 110 27.60 10.03 8.42
N HIS A 111 26.57 9.21 8.20
CA HIS A 111 26.42 8.31 7.07
C HIS A 111 25.71 8.96 5.88
N SER A 112 25.09 10.11 6.06
CA SER A 112 24.43 10.84 4.98
C SER A 112 25.46 11.32 3.96
N ARG A 113 25.29 10.87 2.71
CA ARG A 113 26.16 11.20 1.57
C ARG A 113 25.64 12.41 0.78
N ARG A 114 24.48 12.94 1.13
CA ARG A 114 23.78 13.96 0.37
C ARG A 114 23.17 15.04 1.30
N PRO A 115 22.99 16.27 0.80
CA PRO A 115 22.44 17.36 1.60
C PRO A 115 20.97 17.16 1.94
N VAL A 116 20.51 17.85 2.98
CA VAL A 116 19.10 17.87 3.45
C VAL A 116 18.13 18.22 2.32
N HIS A 117 18.49 19.16 1.44
CA HIS A 117 17.69 19.58 0.29
C HIS A 117 17.34 18.38 -0.61
N THR A 118 18.34 17.56 -0.92
CA THR A 118 18.12 16.35 -1.72
C THR A 118 17.19 15.36 -1.02
N HIS A 119 17.38 15.15 0.30
CA HIS A 119 16.50 14.27 1.07
C HIS A 119 15.04 14.72 1.01
N ALA A 120 14.79 15.97 1.34
CA ALA A 120 13.45 16.55 1.36
C ALA A 120 12.79 16.58 -0.03
N ALA A 121 13.55 16.95 -1.07
CA ALA A 121 13.06 16.94 -2.45
C ALA A 121 12.70 15.52 -2.93
N LEU A 122 13.52 14.50 -2.60
CA LEU A 122 13.24 13.12 -3.00
C LEU A 122 11.94 12.59 -2.36
N PHE A 123 11.65 12.94 -1.10
CA PHE A 123 10.36 12.59 -0.48
C PHE A 123 9.17 13.17 -1.25
N LEU A 124 9.23 14.45 -1.59
CA LEU A 124 8.18 15.12 -2.37
C LEU A 124 8.07 14.56 -3.80
N MET A 125 9.18 14.17 -4.43
CA MET A 125 9.17 13.53 -5.75
C MET A 125 8.47 12.16 -5.68
N VAL A 126 8.75 11.34 -4.66
CA VAL A 126 8.05 10.06 -4.46
C VAL A 126 6.56 10.30 -4.24
N GLU A 127 6.20 11.25 -3.38
CA GLU A 127 4.80 11.63 -3.14
C GLU A 127 4.08 11.95 -4.46
N SER A 128 4.65 12.84 -5.26
CA SER A 128 4.11 13.21 -6.57
C SER A 128 3.88 12.00 -7.47
N MET A 129 4.90 11.15 -7.64
CA MET A 129 4.84 10.00 -8.56
C MET A 129 3.85 8.94 -8.11
N VAL A 130 3.72 8.71 -6.81
CA VAL A 130 2.72 7.80 -6.24
C VAL A 130 1.31 8.35 -6.43
N LEU A 131 1.09 9.64 -6.19
CA LEU A 131 -0.22 10.27 -6.40
C LEU A 131 -0.69 10.14 -7.85
N VAL A 132 0.19 10.43 -8.84
CA VAL A 132 -0.16 10.21 -10.27
C VAL A 132 -0.50 8.76 -10.53
N SER A 133 0.27 7.81 -9.97
CA SER A 133 0.02 6.37 -10.19
C SER A 133 -1.37 5.95 -9.69
N PHE A 134 -1.87 6.51 -8.59
CA PHE A 134 -3.21 6.19 -8.10
C PHE A 134 -4.34 6.83 -8.90
N VAL A 135 -4.13 8.05 -9.41
CA VAL A 135 -5.18 8.77 -10.15
C VAL A 135 -5.12 8.57 -11.66
N SER A 136 -4.11 7.89 -12.19
CA SER A 136 -3.97 7.66 -13.63
C SER A 136 -5.09 6.76 -14.17
N LEU A 137 -5.71 7.22 -15.29
CA LEU A 137 -6.68 6.47 -16.08
C LEU A 137 -6.15 6.16 -17.49
N ASP A 138 -4.86 6.39 -17.73
CA ASP A 138 -4.13 5.98 -18.93
C ASP A 138 -3.05 4.97 -18.53
N ILE A 139 -3.00 3.83 -19.22
CA ILE A 139 -2.12 2.70 -18.88
C ILE A 139 -0.64 3.09 -19.05
N LEU A 140 -0.30 3.86 -20.10
CA LEU A 140 1.08 4.31 -20.31
C LEU A 140 1.49 5.38 -19.29
N LEU A 141 0.58 6.31 -18.95
CA LEU A 141 0.82 7.32 -17.92
C LEU A 141 1.09 6.64 -16.57
N PHE A 142 0.27 5.65 -16.19
CA PHE A 142 0.50 4.84 -15.01
C PHE A 142 1.88 4.19 -15.02
N TYR A 143 2.25 3.52 -16.13
CA TYR A 143 3.53 2.85 -16.29
C TYR A 143 4.70 3.81 -16.08
N VAL A 144 4.66 4.98 -16.73
CA VAL A 144 5.75 5.97 -16.62
C VAL A 144 5.99 6.38 -15.16
N PHE A 145 4.94 6.69 -14.42
CA PHE A 145 5.09 7.10 -13.02
C PHE A 145 5.37 5.94 -12.07
N PHE A 146 4.86 4.73 -12.37
CA PHE A 146 5.20 3.48 -11.68
C PHE A 146 6.70 3.18 -11.73
N GLU A 147 7.36 3.45 -12.86
CA GLU A 147 8.81 3.28 -13.01
C GLU A 147 9.60 4.50 -12.50
N ALA A 148 9.13 5.71 -12.75
CA ALA A 148 9.83 6.92 -12.38
C ALA A 148 10.07 7.01 -10.87
N MET A 149 9.15 6.51 -10.03
CA MET A 149 9.32 6.52 -8.57
C MET A 149 10.50 5.69 -8.07
N LEU A 150 11.03 4.76 -8.87
CA LEU A 150 12.22 3.98 -8.51
C LEU A 150 13.46 4.84 -8.36
N ILE A 151 13.56 5.92 -9.16
CA ILE A 151 14.73 6.81 -9.16
C ILE A 151 14.88 7.53 -7.81
N PRO A 152 13.90 8.30 -7.32
CA PRO A 152 14.02 8.95 -6.02
C PRO A 152 14.12 7.93 -4.87
N MET A 153 13.44 6.78 -4.94
CA MET A 153 13.56 5.73 -3.93
C MET A 153 14.97 5.13 -3.87
N TYR A 154 15.59 4.87 -5.03
CA TYR A 154 16.98 4.41 -5.10
C TYR A 154 17.92 5.36 -4.36
N PHE A 155 17.77 6.66 -4.56
CA PHE A 155 18.61 7.66 -3.89
C PHE A 155 18.26 7.80 -2.39
N LEU A 156 17.02 7.64 -1.99
CA LEU A 156 16.63 7.65 -0.57
C LEU A 156 17.25 6.45 0.18
N ILE A 157 17.15 5.24 -0.38
CA ILE A 157 17.71 4.03 0.23
C ILE A 157 19.25 4.10 0.29
N GLY A 158 19.87 4.47 -0.83
CA GLY A 158 21.33 4.41 -0.98
C GLY A 158 22.10 5.62 -0.43
N GLY A 159 21.43 6.78 -0.30
CA GLY A 159 22.08 8.05 0.03
C GLY A 159 22.03 8.45 1.50
N PHE A 160 21.06 7.94 2.26
CA PHE A 160 20.77 8.41 3.63
C PHE A 160 20.76 7.29 4.67
N GLY A 161 20.74 6.03 4.25
CA GLY A 161 20.80 4.87 5.11
C GLY A 161 22.21 4.57 5.68
N ASP A 162 22.41 3.36 6.15
CA ASP A 162 23.70 2.90 6.69
C ASP A 162 24.72 2.59 5.58
N ALA A 163 25.89 2.07 5.96
CA ALA A 163 26.99 1.75 5.03
C ALA A 163 26.62 0.71 3.96
N ARG A 164 25.60 -0.13 4.20
CA ARG A 164 25.10 -1.15 3.26
C ARG A 164 23.96 -0.63 2.38
N GLY A 165 23.43 0.56 2.65
CA GLY A 165 22.34 1.22 1.90
C GLY A 165 22.55 1.20 0.38
N PRO A 166 23.74 1.55 -0.17
CA PRO A 166 23.95 1.52 -1.62
C PRO A 166 23.76 0.14 -2.26
N ARG A 167 24.18 -0.94 -1.58
CA ARG A 167 23.99 -2.31 -2.07
C ARG A 167 22.51 -2.70 -2.03
N ALA A 168 21.81 -2.32 -0.96
CA ALA A 168 20.37 -2.55 -0.83
C ALA A 168 19.57 -1.77 -1.89
N ALA A 169 19.99 -0.52 -2.19
CA ALA A 169 19.38 0.30 -3.23
C ALA A 169 19.54 -0.32 -4.64
N VAL A 170 20.74 -0.86 -4.96
CA VAL A 170 20.96 -1.57 -6.23
C VAL A 170 20.05 -2.80 -6.32
N LYS A 171 19.95 -3.61 -5.25
CA LYS A 171 19.07 -4.77 -5.23
C LYS A 171 17.61 -4.37 -5.43
N PHE A 172 17.15 -3.34 -4.72
CA PHE A 172 15.80 -2.76 -4.90
C PHE A 172 15.56 -2.35 -6.36
N LEU A 173 16.51 -1.59 -6.93
CA LEU A 173 16.38 -1.09 -8.31
C LEU A 173 16.31 -2.23 -9.31
N LEU A 174 17.23 -3.22 -9.23
CA LEU A 174 17.27 -4.33 -10.18
C LEU A 174 16.01 -5.18 -10.15
N TYR A 175 15.48 -5.49 -8.96
CA TYR A 175 14.23 -6.25 -8.83
C TYR A 175 13.06 -5.52 -9.47
N ASN A 176 12.86 -4.24 -9.09
CA ASN A 176 11.72 -3.46 -9.55
C ASN A 176 11.85 -3.10 -11.04
N LEU A 177 13.03 -2.69 -11.50
CA LEU A 177 13.27 -2.38 -12.91
C LEU A 177 13.05 -3.60 -13.82
N PHE A 178 13.53 -4.78 -13.40
CA PHE A 178 13.30 -6.02 -14.18
C PHE A 178 11.79 -6.32 -14.29
N GLY A 179 11.05 -6.19 -13.19
CA GLY A 179 9.59 -6.32 -13.21
C GLY A 179 8.93 -5.31 -14.14
N GLY A 180 9.35 -4.04 -14.06
CA GLY A 180 8.80 -2.97 -14.87
C GLY A 180 9.10 -3.11 -16.36
N LEU A 181 10.28 -3.62 -16.75
CA LEU A 181 10.57 -3.90 -18.16
C LEU A 181 9.67 -5.00 -18.73
N ILE A 182 9.33 -6.02 -17.94
CA ILE A 182 8.35 -7.03 -18.35
C ILE A 182 6.96 -6.40 -18.49
N MET A 183 6.57 -5.52 -17.56
CA MET A 183 5.30 -4.79 -17.67
C MET A 183 5.28 -3.86 -18.87
N LEU A 184 6.40 -3.22 -19.25
CA LEU A 184 6.47 -2.41 -20.46
C LEU A 184 6.09 -3.22 -21.71
N ALA A 185 6.64 -4.42 -21.82
CA ALA A 185 6.29 -5.32 -22.93
C ALA A 185 4.77 -5.63 -22.93
N ALA A 186 4.19 -5.85 -21.73
CA ALA A 186 2.74 -6.06 -21.61
C ALA A 186 1.93 -4.79 -21.95
N VAL A 187 2.38 -3.60 -21.53
CA VAL A 187 1.74 -2.31 -21.88
C VAL A 187 1.74 -2.09 -23.39
N ILE A 188 2.88 -2.35 -24.05
CA ILE A 188 2.96 -2.30 -25.53
C ILE A 188 2.03 -3.36 -26.15
N GLY A 189 1.96 -4.55 -25.55
CA GLY A 189 1.06 -5.62 -25.98
C GLY A 189 -0.42 -5.20 -25.93
N VAL A 190 -0.85 -4.47 -24.90
CA VAL A 190 -2.20 -3.89 -24.83
C VAL A 190 -2.45 -2.95 -26.01
N TYR A 191 -1.49 -2.08 -26.31
CA TYR A 191 -1.59 -1.20 -27.48
C TYR A 191 -1.75 -1.97 -28.80
N VAL A 192 -0.95 -3.02 -29.00
CA VAL A 192 -1.02 -3.86 -30.21
C VAL A 192 -2.37 -4.55 -30.32
N VAL A 193 -2.91 -5.07 -29.21
CA VAL A 193 -4.23 -5.72 -29.18
C VAL A 193 -5.34 -4.72 -29.49
N THR A 194 -5.28 -3.51 -28.94
CA THR A 194 -6.28 -2.47 -29.17
C THR A 194 -6.18 -1.86 -30.58
N ALA A 195 -5.02 -1.95 -31.26
CA ALA A 195 -4.83 -1.53 -32.64
C ALA A 195 -5.17 -2.63 -33.67
N GLY A 196 -5.52 -3.85 -33.23
CA GLY A 196 -5.80 -4.99 -34.12
C GLY A 196 -7.09 -4.83 -34.90
N GLU A 197 -7.21 -5.55 -36.03
CA GLU A 197 -8.38 -5.47 -36.95
C GLU A 197 -9.71 -5.92 -36.28
N SER A 198 -9.66 -6.74 -35.25
CA SER A 198 -10.84 -7.19 -34.47
C SER A 198 -11.16 -6.29 -33.29
N SER A 199 -10.47 -5.18 -33.15
CA SER A 199 -10.66 -4.21 -32.06
C SER A 199 -11.82 -3.26 -32.37
N PRO A 200 -12.60 -2.84 -31.35
CA PRO A 200 -13.63 -1.82 -31.53
C PRO A 200 -13.05 -0.39 -31.65
N PHE A 201 -11.73 -0.23 -31.58
CA PHE A 201 -11.05 1.07 -31.64
C PHE A 201 -10.48 1.33 -33.03
N ASP A 202 -10.56 2.57 -33.49
CA ASP A 202 -9.99 2.99 -34.79
C ASP A 202 -8.45 2.93 -34.82
N SER A 203 -7.82 2.97 -33.65
CA SER A 203 -6.37 2.90 -33.45
C SER A 203 -6.05 2.34 -32.08
N GLY A 204 -4.78 1.98 -31.83
CA GLY A 204 -4.33 1.56 -30.50
C GLY A 204 -4.62 2.63 -29.45
N THR A 205 -5.02 2.20 -28.25
CA THR A 205 -5.34 3.10 -27.13
C THR A 205 -4.75 2.60 -25.81
N PHE A 206 -4.44 3.58 -24.95
CA PHE A 206 -4.04 3.34 -23.57
C PHE A 206 -5.11 3.85 -22.56
N ASP A 207 -6.27 4.34 -23.01
CA ASP A 207 -7.35 4.71 -22.10
C ASP A 207 -7.87 3.46 -21.37
N PHE A 208 -7.52 3.38 -20.09
CA PHE A 208 -7.87 2.25 -19.23
C PHE A 208 -9.37 1.97 -19.20
N ARG A 209 -10.20 3.04 -19.14
CA ARG A 209 -11.65 2.92 -19.06
C ARG A 209 -12.22 2.32 -20.34
N ALA A 210 -11.82 2.86 -21.48
CA ALA A 210 -12.29 2.38 -22.77
C ALA A 210 -11.91 0.90 -22.99
N VAL A 211 -10.68 0.50 -22.63
CA VAL A 211 -10.24 -0.89 -22.74
C VAL A 211 -11.00 -1.80 -21.76
N ALA A 212 -11.15 -1.41 -20.51
CA ALA A 212 -11.87 -2.19 -19.50
C ALA A 212 -13.36 -2.35 -19.86
N ASP A 213 -14.01 -1.30 -20.36
CA ASP A 213 -15.40 -1.34 -20.80
C ASP A 213 -15.57 -2.25 -22.03
N ALA A 214 -14.64 -2.19 -23.01
CA ALA A 214 -14.68 -3.04 -24.18
C ALA A 214 -14.45 -4.54 -23.84
N VAL A 215 -13.57 -4.83 -22.88
CA VAL A 215 -13.36 -6.19 -22.36
C VAL A 215 -14.61 -6.68 -21.64
N SER A 216 -15.17 -5.87 -20.73
CA SER A 216 -16.39 -6.20 -19.98
C SER A 216 -17.61 -6.43 -20.87
N ALA A 217 -17.74 -5.62 -21.94
CA ALA A 217 -18.82 -5.78 -22.94
C ALA A 217 -18.58 -6.93 -23.92
N GLY A 218 -17.41 -7.57 -23.90
CA GLY A 218 -17.04 -8.64 -24.85
C GLY A 218 -16.80 -8.14 -26.28
N THR A 219 -16.68 -6.81 -26.50
CA THR A 219 -16.42 -6.22 -27.79
C THR A 219 -14.94 -6.24 -28.17
N LEU A 220 -14.04 -6.28 -27.18
CA LEU A 220 -12.62 -6.52 -27.35
C LEU A 220 -12.31 -7.97 -26.93
N THR A 221 -12.11 -8.85 -27.93
CA THR A 221 -11.77 -10.25 -27.67
C THR A 221 -10.27 -10.45 -27.91
N VAL A 222 -9.60 -11.00 -26.91
CA VAL A 222 -8.15 -11.29 -26.95
C VAL A 222 -7.96 -12.81 -26.86
N ALA A 223 -7.14 -13.38 -27.74
CA ALA A 223 -6.83 -14.81 -27.68
C ALA A 223 -6.25 -15.17 -26.30
N ALA A 224 -6.73 -16.25 -25.69
CA ALA A 224 -6.35 -16.64 -24.32
C ALA A 224 -4.83 -16.69 -24.06
N PRO A 225 -3.97 -17.21 -24.98
CA PRO A 225 -2.53 -17.19 -24.75
C PRO A 225 -1.96 -15.77 -24.65
N VAL A 226 -2.49 -14.83 -25.44
CA VAL A 226 -2.06 -13.41 -25.43
C VAL A 226 -2.54 -12.75 -24.15
N ALA A 227 -3.83 -12.89 -23.79
CA ALA A 227 -4.39 -12.35 -22.55
C ALA A 227 -3.63 -12.86 -21.33
N ASN A 228 -3.31 -14.15 -21.29
CA ASN A 228 -2.52 -14.76 -20.21
C ASN A 228 -1.10 -14.19 -20.14
N ALA A 229 -0.44 -13.99 -21.27
CA ALA A 229 0.91 -13.42 -21.32
C ALA A 229 0.93 -11.95 -20.84
N LEU A 230 -0.04 -11.14 -21.28
CA LEU A 230 -0.18 -9.76 -20.84
C LEU A 230 -0.51 -9.68 -19.33
N PHE A 231 -1.45 -10.48 -18.87
CA PHE A 231 -1.78 -10.59 -17.44
C PHE A 231 -0.55 -10.92 -16.59
N LEU A 232 0.21 -11.95 -16.98
CA LEU A 232 1.42 -12.37 -16.26
C LEU A 232 2.50 -11.28 -16.28
N GLY A 233 2.60 -10.50 -17.36
CA GLY A 233 3.52 -9.37 -17.45
C GLY A 233 3.20 -8.27 -16.44
N PHE A 234 1.92 -7.88 -16.32
CA PHE A 234 1.47 -6.95 -15.28
C PHE A 234 1.60 -7.55 -13.88
N LEU A 235 1.12 -8.78 -13.69
CA LEU A 235 1.16 -9.47 -12.40
C LEU A 235 2.58 -9.58 -11.86
N PHE A 236 3.55 -9.93 -12.72
CA PHE A 236 4.95 -10.09 -12.29
C PHE A 236 5.52 -8.78 -11.73
N ALA A 237 5.32 -7.66 -12.42
CA ALA A 237 5.79 -6.35 -11.94
C ALA A 237 5.12 -5.95 -10.63
N PHE A 238 3.81 -6.15 -10.53
CA PHE A 238 3.07 -5.84 -9.31
C PHE A 238 3.44 -6.78 -8.16
N ALA A 239 3.71 -8.06 -8.42
CA ALA A 239 4.16 -9.02 -7.43
C ALA A 239 5.58 -8.74 -6.92
N VAL A 240 6.45 -8.17 -7.76
CA VAL A 240 7.76 -7.67 -7.31
C VAL A 240 7.56 -6.48 -6.40
N LYS A 241 6.77 -5.48 -6.81
CA LYS A 241 6.56 -4.24 -6.05
C LYS A 241 5.79 -4.48 -4.76
N ALA A 242 4.72 -5.30 -4.79
CA ALA A 242 3.90 -5.69 -3.63
C ALA A 242 4.47 -6.93 -2.92
N PRO A 243 5.71 -7.00 -2.62
CA PRO A 243 6.65 -8.07 -2.28
C PRO A 243 6.02 -9.46 -2.06
N LEU A 244 5.38 -10.00 -3.09
CA LEU A 244 4.77 -11.34 -3.04
C LEU A 244 5.87 -12.41 -3.00
N TRP A 245 5.67 -13.47 -2.20
CA TRP A 245 6.58 -14.61 -2.23
C TRP A 245 6.57 -15.28 -3.62
N PRO A 246 7.73 -15.63 -4.22
CA PRO A 246 9.11 -15.53 -3.73
C PRO A 246 9.85 -14.23 -4.11
N LEU A 247 9.20 -13.25 -4.69
CA LEU A 247 9.80 -12.02 -5.27
C LEU A 247 10.11 -10.92 -4.22
N HIS A 248 9.95 -11.21 -2.93
CA HIS A 248 10.01 -10.28 -1.80
C HIS A 248 11.41 -9.97 -1.26
N THR A 249 12.46 -10.69 -1.69
CA THR A 249 13.74 -10.72 -0.97
C THR A 249 14.52 -9.39 -0.98
N TRP A 250 14.14 -8.44 -1.80
CA TRP A 250 14.71 -7.10 -1.83
C TRP A 250 14.23 -6.22 -0.67
N LEU A 251 12.96 -6.41 -0.21
CA LEU A 251 12.29 -5.55 0.76
C LEU A 251 12.97 -5.54 2.14
N PRO A 252 13.29 -6.68 2.79
CA PRO A 252 13.94 -6.67 4.10
C PRO A 252 15.30 -5.98 4.07
N ASP A 253 16.06 -6.13 3.00
CA ASP A 253 17.36 -5.49 2.86
C ASP A 253 17.20 -3.97 2.66
N ALA A 254 16.27 -3.54 1.81
CA ALA A 254 16.00 -2.13 1.58
C ALA A 254 15.48 -1.45 2.86
N ALA A 255 14.55 -2.07 3.58
CA ALA A 255 13.97 -1.52 4.80
C ALA A 255 14.99 -1.38 5.94
N VAL A 256 15.85 -2.39 6.14
CA VAL A 256 16.85 -2.40 7.23
C VAL A 256 17.99 -1.41 7.00
N HIS A 257 18.39 -1.20 5.74
CA HIS A 257 19.55 -0.38 5.39
C HIS A 257 19.19 1.04 4.96
N SER A 258 17.91 1.41 4.93
CA SER A 258 17.43 2.80 4.78
C SER A 258 17.13 3.45 6.14
N THR A 259 16.80 4.75 6.12
CA THR A 259 16.28 5.41 7.33
C THR A 259 14.85 4.91 7.64
N PRO A 260 14.40 4.93 8.90
CA PRO A 260 13.05 4.49 9.25
C PRO A 260 11.94 5.20 8.46
N ALA A 261 12.08 6.51 8.23
CA ALA A 261 11.13 7.29 7.43
C ALA A 261 11.10 6.82 5.97
N THR A 262 12.26 6.54 5.36
CA THR A 262 12.37 5.98 4.00
C THR A 262 11.77 4.57 3.93
N ALA A 263 12.04 3.73 4.93
CA ALA A 263 11.47 2.37 4.98
C ALA A 263 9.94 2.40 5.03
N VAL A 264 9.36 3.31 5.81
CA VAL A 264 7.90 3.49 5.85
C VAL A 264 7.37 4.02 4.54
N LEU A 265 8.00 5.05 3.93
CA LEU A 265 7.58 5.56 2.62
C LEU A 265 7.51 4.44 1.57
N MET A 266 8.49 3.55 1.58
CA MET A 266 8.52 2.37 0.71
C MET A 266 7.37 1.40 1.02
N MET A 267 7.30 0.87 2.24
CA MET A 267 6.38 -0.20 2.61
C MET A 267 4.92 0.25 2.76
N ALA A 268 4.68 1.48 3.21
CA ALA A 268 3.34 1.99 3.49
C ALA A 268 2.71 2.75 2.31
N VAL A 269 3.51 3.26 1.38
CA VAL A 269 3.06 4.11 0.27
C VAL A 269 3.41 3.49 -1.09
N VAL A 270 4.71 3.36 -1.40
CA VAL A 270 5.19 2.92 -2.74
C VAL A 270 4.71 1.52 -3.09
N ASP A 271 4.79 0.56 -2.16
CA ASP A 271 4.43 -0.85 -2.41
C ASP A 271 2.92 -1.02 -2.64
N LYS A 272 2.08 -0.08 -2.16
CA LYS A 272 0.63 -0.09 -2.40
C LYS A 272 0.27 0.13 -3.86
N VAL A 273 1.13 0.78 -4.63
CA VAL A 273 0.93 0.93 -6.08
C VAL A 273 0.91 -0.44 -6.77
N GLY A 274 1.67 -1.42 -6.27
CA GLY A 274 1.63 -2.80 -6.77
C GLY A 274 0.29 -3.49 -6.52
N THR A 275 -0.21 -3.48 -5.28
CA THR A 275 -1.50 -4.10 -4.93
C THR A 275 -2.69 -3.37 -5.58
N PHE A 276 -2.63 -2.05 -5.68
CA PHE A 276 -3.59 -1.24 -6.44
C PHE A 276 -3.59 -1.62 -7.92
N GLY A 277 -2.40 -1.79 -8.51
CA GLY A 277 -2.25 -2.24 -9.90
C GLY A 277 -2.86 -3.61 -10.16
N MET A 278 -2.74 -4.55 -9.22
CA MET A 278 -3.41 -5.87 -9.31
C MET A 278 -4.93 -5.70 -9.40
N LEU A 279 -5.55 -4.88 -8.54
CA LEU A 279 -6.98 -4.61 -8.56
C LEU A 279 -7.43 -3.90 -9.85
N ARG A 280 -6.69 -2.88 -10.29
CA ARG A 280 -7.08 -2.06 -11.42
C ARG A 280 -6.77 -2.70 -12.75
N TYR A 281 -5.54 -3.16 -12.96
CA TYR A 281 -5.10 -3.63 -14.28
C TYR A 281 -5.23 -5.15 -14.44
N CYS A 282 -4.75 -5.95 -13.47
CA CYS A 282 -4.81 -7.41 -13.62
C CYS A 282 -6.26 -7.92 -13.65
N ILE A 283 -7.09 -7.48 -12.71
CA ILE A 283 -8.47 -7.99 -12.60
C ILE A 283 -9.34 -7.45 -13.73
N GLN A 284 -9.29 -6.15 -14.04
CA GLN A 284 -10.27 -5.51 -14.93
C GLN A 284 -9.91 -5.63 -16.42
N LEU A 285 -8.62 -5.65 -16.79
CA LEU A 285 -8.21 -5.79 -18.18
C LEU A 285 -8.15 -7.25 -18.64
N PHE A 286 -7.98 -8.20 -17.72
CA PHE A 286 -7.76 -9.60 -18.04
C PHE A 286 -8.58 -10.54 -17.14
N PRO A 287 -9.92 -10.43 -17.11
CA PRO A 287 -10.76 -11.18 -16.18
C PRO A 287 -10.58 -12.70 -16.29
N ASP A 288 -10.55 -13.27 -17.51
CA ASP A 288 -10.41 -14.72 -17.72
C ASP A 288 -9.03 -15.21 -17.27
N ALA A 289 -7.97 -14.45 -17.55
CA ALA A 289 -6.62 -14.77 -17.06
C ALA A 289 -6.54 -14.65 -15.54
N ALA A 290 -7.16 -13.62 -14.96
CA ALA A 290 -7.23 -13.46 -13.51
C ALA A 290 -7.89 -14.66 -12.82
N HIS A 291 -8.98 -15.20 -13.41
CA HIS A 291 -9.61 -16.44 -12.95
C HIS A 291 -8.69 -17.64 -13.07
N THR A 292 -8.08 -17.82 -14.24
CA THR A 292 -7.18 -18.93 -14.52
C THR A 292 -6.01 -18.99 -13.54
N PHE A 293 -5.42 -17.83 -13.22
CA PHE A 293 -4.25 -17.74 -12.36
C PHE A 293 -4.58 -17.45 -10.88
N ALA A 294 -5.84 -17.18 -10.51
CA ALA A 294 -6.22 -16.95 -9.12
C ALA A 294 -5.75 -18.04 -8.15
N PRO A 295 -5.90 -19.35 -8.44
CA PRO A 295 -5.41 -20.39 -7.54
C PRO A 295 -3.89 -20.34 -7.32
N LEU A 296 -3.11 -20.03 -8.36
CA LEU A 296 -1.66 -19.83 -8.24
C LEU A 296 -1.33 -18.63 -7.35
N VAL A 297 -1.93 -17.47 -7.62
CA VAL A 297 -1.67 -16.25 -6.86
C VAL A 297 -2.08 -16.39 -5.39
N ILE A 298 -3.25 -17.01 -5.14
CA ILE A 298 -3.73 -17.32 -3.78
C ILE A 298 -2.76 -18.24 -3.05
N THR A 299 -2.24 -19.25 -3.73
CA THR A 299 -1.24 -20.17 -3.14
C THR A 299 0.04 -19.42 -2.76
N LEU A 300 0.57 -18.58 -3.66
CA LEU A 300 1.76 -17.77 -3.38
C LEU A 300 1.52 -16.77 -2.26
N ALA A 301 0.32 -16.18 -2.19
CA ALA A 301 -0.09 -15.26 -1.12
C ALA A 301 -0.12 -15.97 0.24
N VAL A 302 -0.74 -17.14 0.33
CA VAL A 302 -0.81 -17.94 1.56
C VAL A 302 0.58 -18.40 2.01
N ILE A 303 1.43 -18.84 1.08
CA ILE A 303 2.83 -19.14 1.39
C ILE A 303 3.52 -17.89 1.95
N GLY A 304 3.35 -16.73 1.32
CA GLY A 304 3.91 -15.46 1.77
C GLY A 304 3.44 -15.06 3.17
N ILE A 305 2.16 -15.27 3.48
CA ILE A 305 1.57 -15.02 4.80
C ILE A 305 2.30 -15.84 5.89
N VAL A 306 2.33 -17.16 5.72
CA VAL A 306 2.90 -18.08 6.72
C VAL A 306 4.43 -17.94 6.77
N TYR A 307 5.09 -17.88 5.62
CA TYR A 307 6.53 -17.71 5.51
C TYR A 307 7.00 -16.40 6.16
N GLY A 308 6.35 -15.27 5.83
CA GLY A 308 6.69 -13.97 6.41
C GLY A 308 6.58 -13.97 7.93
N ALA A 309 5.51 -14.55 8.47
CA ALA A 309 5.29 -14.65 9.91
C ALA A 309 6.33 -15.56 10.61
N LEU A 310 6.63 -16.74 10.04
CA LEU A 310 7.63 -17.65 10.60
C LEU A 310 9.04 -17.05 10.59
N VAL A 311 9.42 -16.40 9.48
CA VAL A 311 10.73 -15.76 9.36
C VAL A 311 10.84 -14.56 10.30
N ALA A 312 9.75 -13.81 10.52
CA ALA A 312 9.72 -12.71 11.50
C ALA A 312 10.05 -13.20 12.91
N ILE A 313 9.52 -14.36 13.35
CA ILE A 313 9.82 -14.94 14.66
C ILE A 313 11.32 -15.21 14.83
N GLY A 314 12.01 -15.65 13.79
CA GLY A 314 13.44 -15.98 13.83
C GLY A 314 14.39 -14.77 13.75
N GLN A 315 13.88 -13.53 13.60
CA GLN A 315 14.77 -12.37 13.44
C GLN A 315 15.37 -11.90 14.77
N THR A 316 16.63 -11.50 14.69
CA THR A 316 17.35 -10.85 15.79
C THR A 316 17.43 -9.33 15.62
N ASP A 317 17.19 -8.81 14.42
CA ASP A 317 17.13 -7.39 14.07
C ASP A 317 15.66 -6.94 14.07
N MET A 318 15.36 -5.93 14.89
CA MET A 318 13.99 -5.41 15.08
C MET A 318 13.39 -4.84 13.79
N MET A 319 14.18 -4.09 13.00
CA MET A 319 13.71 -3.49 11.76
C MET A 319 13.44 -4.57 10.70
N ARG A 320 14.28 -5.61 10.67
CA ARG A 320 14.10 -6.76 9.77
C ARG A 320 12.87 -7.59 10.14
N LEU A 321 12.62 -7.76 11.44
CA LEU A 321 11.39 -8.40 11.93
C LEU A 321 10.17 -7.65 11.37
N ILE A 322 10.10 -6.33 11.54
CA ILE A 322 8.99 -5.51 11.04
C ILE A 322 8.86 -5.60 9.51
N ALA A 323 9.95 -5.67 8.77
CA ALA A 323 9.90 -5.85 7.32
C ALA A 323 9.28 -7.21 6.92
N TYR A 324 9.58 -8.29 7.64
CA TYR A 324 8.97 -9.60 7.39
C TYR A 324 7.49 -9.66 7.81
N THR A 325 7.08 -8.94 8.85
CA THR A 325 5.64 -8.81 9.17
C THR A 325 4.90 -8.13 8.04
N SER A 326 5.50 -7.10 7.42
CA SER A 326 4.92 -6.43 6.26
C SER A 326 4.73 -7.38 5.06
N ILE A 327 5.70 -8.28 4.79
CA ILE A 327 5.56 -9.30 3.73
C ILE A 327 4.37 -10.22 4.00
N SER A 328 4.18 -10.65 5.24
CA SER A 328 3.00 -11.44 5.64
C SER A 328 1.70 -10.68 5.36
N HIS A 329 1.62 -9.41 5.73
CA HIS A 329 0.43 -8.58 5.52
C HIS A 329 0.17 -8.30 4.03
N PHE A 330 1.20 -8.12 3.20
CA PHE A 330 1.01 -8.05 1.75
C PHE A 330 0.41 -9.35 1.18
N GLY A 331 0.77 -10.49 1.74
CA GLY A 331 0.11 -11.76 1.42
C GLY A 331 -1.40 -11.72 1.66
N PHE A 332 -1.87 -11.18 2.79
CA PHE A 332 -3.31 -10.99 3.06
C PHE A 332 -3.96 -10.03 2.07
N ILE A 333 -3.31 -8.92 1.73
CA ILE A 333 -3.84 -7.97 0.75
C ILE A 333 -4.01 -8.66 -0.62
N VAL A 334 -2.99 -9.37 -1.11
CA VAL A 334 -3.05 -10.09 -2.39
C VAL A 334 -4.08 -11.22 -2.36
N LEU A 335 -4.17 -11.96 -1.24
CA LEU A 335 -5.21 -12.99 -1.03
C LEU A 335 -6.61 -12.39 -1.20
N GLY A 336 -6.87 -11.23 -0.58
CA GLY A 336 -8.16 -10.56 -0.68
C GLY A 336 -8.48 -10.05 -2.08
N VAL A 337 -7.48 -9.58 -2.83
CA VAL A 337 -7.65 -9.15 -4.23
C VAL A 337 -8.12 -10.32 -5.11
N PHE A 338 -7.45 -11.47 -5.03
CA PHE A 338 -7.68 -12.61 -5.93
C PHE A 338 -8.74 -13.60 -5.45
N ALA A 339 -9.24 -13.47 -4.22
CA ALA A 339 -10.43 -14.22 -3.80
C ALA A 339 -11.71 -13.72 -4.50
N MET A 340 -11.73 -12.52 -5.06
CA MET A 340 -12.76 -11.95 -5.92
C MET A 340 -14.17 -12.06 -5.33
N THR A 341 -14.32 -11.72 -4.05
CA THR A 341 -15.61 -11.49 -3.39
C THR A 341 -15.71 -10.03 -2.94
N SER A 342 -16.91 -9.50 -2.79
CA SER A 342 -17.10 -8.10 -2.37
C SER A 342 -16.43 -7.83 -1.01
N GLN A 343 -16.56 -8.76 -0.07
CA GLN A 343 -15.96 -8.66 1.25
C GLN A 343 -14.43 -8.75 1.20
N SER A 344 -13.87 -9.69 0.42
CA SER A 344 -12.41 -9.87 0.35
C SER A 344 -11.71 -8.71 -0.34
N GLN A 345 -12.26 -8.19 -1.45
CA GLN A 345 -11.68 -7.04 -2.15
C GLN A 345 -11.86 -5.75 -1.38
N GLY A 346 -13.03 -5.52 -0.76
CA GLY A 346 -13.25 -4.39 0.15
C GLY A 346 -12.31 -4.43 1.35
N GLY A 347 -12.17 -5.61 1.97
CA GLY A 347 -11.21 -5.86 3.04
C GLY A 347 -9.76 -5.62 2.59
N SER A 348 -9.39 -6.05 1.39
CA SER A 348 -8.05 -5.84 0.83
C SER A 348 -7.75 -4.35 0.60
N ALA A 349 -8.67 -3.60 -0.01
CA ALA A 349 -8.51 -2.17 -0.21
C ALA A 349 -8.40 -1.39 1.11
N LEU A 350 -9.24 -1.73 2.10
CA LEU A 350 -9.13 -1.19 3.47
C LEU A 350 -7.80 -1.60 4.11
N TYR A 351 -7.31 -2.83 3.87
CA TYR A 351 -6.06 -3.30 4.45
C TYR A 351 -4.84 -2.56 3.88
N MET A 352 -4.86 -2.13 2.63
CA MET A 352 -3.80 -1.26 2.10
C MET A 352 -3.63 0.00 2.97
N VAL A 353 -4.73 0.62 3.42
CA VAL A 353 -4.72 1.79 4.30
C VAL A 353 -4.26 1.40 5.72
N ASN A 354 -4.90 0.42 6.32
CA ASN A 354 -4.67 0.03 7.71
C ASN A 354 -3.25 -0.51 7.95
N HIS A 355 -2.73 -1.31 7.01
CA HIS A 355 -1.34 -1.76 7.01
C HIS A 355 -0.36 -0.59 6.86
N GLY A 356 -0.67 0.39 5.99
CA GLY A 356 0.16 1.58 5.84
C GLY A 356 0.34 2.32 7.16
N ILE A 357 -0.76 2.56 7.90
CA ILE A 357 -0.76 3.28 9.18
C ILE A 357 -0.09 2.44 10.28
N SER A 358 -0.40 1.14 10.39
CA SER A 358 0.16 0.28 11.46
C SER A 358 1.66 0.06 11.28
N THR A 359 2.11 -0.18 10.04
CA THR A 359 3.54 -0.32 9.71
C THR A 359 4.29 0.99 9.96
N ALA A 360 3.69 2.15 9.59
CA ALA A 360 4.27 3.45 9.88
C ALA A 360 4.44 3.64 11.40
N ALA A 361 3.42 3.38 12.20
CA ALA A 361 3.48 3.52 13.63
C ALA A 361 4.58 2.64 14.25
N LEU A 362 4.58 1.33 13.95
CA LEU A 362 5.54 0.40 14.55
C LEU A 362 6.98 0.68 14.10
N MET A 363 7.20 0.90 12.79
CA MET A 363 8.53 1.13 12.25
C MET A 363 9.14 2.46 12.73
N LEU A 364 8.34 3.53 12.85
CA LEU A 364 8.83 4.82 13.35
C LEU A 364 9.15 4.78 14.83
N VAL A 365 8.30 4.16 15.66
CA VAL A 365 8.59 4.02 17.10
C VAL A 365 9.81 3.14 17.33
N ALA A 366 9.94 2.04 16.59
CA ALA A 366 11.15 1.20 16.58
C ALA A 366 12.39 2.01 16.11
N GLY A 367 12.23 2.83 15.08
CA GLY A 367 13.30 3.71 14.59
C GLY A 367 13.75 4.74 15.63
N PHE A 368 12.82 5.35 16.38
CA PHE A 368 13.16 6.25 17.48
C PHE A 368 13.90 5.54 18.62
N LEU A 369 13.54 4.29 18.88
CA LEU A 369 14.26 3.45 19.86
C LEU A 369 15.68 3.14 19.39
N VAL A 370 15.83 2.72 18.13
CA VAL A 370 17.12 2.44 17.50
C VAL A 370 18.03 3.67 17.48
N ALA A 371 17.49 4.85 17.17
CA ALA A 371 18.23 6.10 17.17
C ALA A 371 18.82 6.47 18.55
N ARG A 372 18.14 6.06 19.63
CA ARG A 372 18.59 6.31 21.01
C ARG A 372 19.65 5.32 21.47
N ARG A 373 19.51 4.05 21.10
CA ARG A 373 20.40 2.97 21.52
C ARG A 373 21.60 2.76 20.60
N GLY A 374 21.45 3.15 19.33
CA GLY A 374 22.48 2.90 18.29
C GLY A 374 22.55 1.43 17.84
N SER A 375 21.62 0.57 18.24
CA SER A 375 21.56 -0.85 17.86
C SER A 375 20.16 -1.23 17.38
N ARG A 376 20.09 -2.15 16.42
CA ARG A 376 18.85 -2.79 15.95
C ARG A 376 18.65 -4.18 16.54
N VAL A 377 19.66 -4.71 17.24
CA VAL A 377 19.66 -6.06 17.79
C VAL A 377 18.72 -6.12 18.99
N ILE A 378 17.71 -6.98 18.91
CA ILE A 378 16.67 -7.12 19.95
C ILE A 378 17.30 -7.47 21.31
N GLY A 379 18.36 -8.30 21.33
CA GLY A 379 19.06 -8.72 22.55
C GLY A 379 19.79 -7.58 23.30
N ASP A 380 20.01 -6.43 22.65
CA ASP A 380 20.67 -5.27 23.29
C ASP A 380 19.69 -4.43 24.14
N TYR A 381 18.41 -4.80 24.16
CA TYR A 381 17.34 -4.09 24.85
C TYR A 381 16.84 -4.87 26.06
N GLY A 382 16.12 -4.19 26.93
CA GLY A 382 15.41 -4.71 28.09
C GLY A 382 14.99 -3.56 29.00
N GLY A 383 13.84 -3.69 29.68
CA GLY A 383 13.37 -2.75 30.68
C GLY A 383 13.05 -1.33 30.19
N VAL A 384 12.88 -1.13 28.87
CA VAL A 384 12.64 0.21 28.28
C VAL A 384 11.40 0.89 28.88
N GLN A 385 10.35 0.12 29.22
CA GLN A 385 9.13 0.67 29.82
C GLN A 385 9.37 1.41 31.15
N SER A 386 10.41 1.06 31.89
CA SER A 386 10.72 1.72 33.16
C SER A 386 11.34 3.10 33.01
N THR A 387 11.94 3.39 31.85
CA THR A 387 12.66 4.64 31.57
C THR A 387 11.96 5.50 30.50
N ALA A 388 11.19 4.89 29.61
CA ALA A 388 10.49 5.53 28.50
C ALA A 388 9.04 4.99 28.38
N PRO A 389 8.14 5.29 29.33
CA PRO A 389 6.80 4.71 29.37
C PRO A 389 5.90 5.12 28.20
N ILE A 390 6.01 6.34 27.68
CA ILE A 390 5.21 6.80 26.53
C ILE A 390 5.66 6.06 25.26
N LEU A 391 6.98 5.92 25.06
CA LEU A 391 7.53 5.16 23.94
C LEU A 391 7.08 3.69 24.03
N ALA A 392 7.15 3.09 25.20
CA ALA A 392 6.74 1.69 25.41
C ALA A 392 5.24 1.50 25.18
N GLY A 393 4.39 2.42 25.65
CA GLY A 393 2.95 2.41 25.42
C GLY A 393 2.59 2.57 23.94
N THR A 394 3.22 3.49 23.24
CA THR A 394 3.00 3.68 21.79
C THR A 394 3.50 2.47 20.99
N PHE A 395 4.64 1.89 21.37
CA PHE A 395 5.15 0.65 20.77
C PHE A 395 4.17 -0.51 20.98
N LEU A 396 3.57 -0.62 22.17
CA LEU A 396 2.57 -1.64 22.46
C LEU A 396 1.36 -1.50 21.53
N VAL A 397 0.77 -0.30 21.46
CA VAL A 397 -0.41 -0.08 20.60
C VAL A 397 -0.10 -0.34 19.13
N ALA A 398 1.05 0.13 18.63
CA ALA A 398 1.48 -0.14 17.26
C ALA A 398 1.72 -1.64 17.00
N GLY A 399 2.30 -2.35 17.95
CA GLY A 399 2.48 -3.80 17.90
C GLY A 399 1.14 -4.56 17.93
N LEU A 400 0.23 -4.19 18.84
CA LEU A 400 -1.11 -4.78 18.91
C LEU A 400 -1.93 -4.51 17.64
N ALA A 401 -1.75 -3.36 16.99
CA ALA A 401 -2.33 -3.10 15.68
C ALA A 401 -1.74 -4.02 14.61
N THR A 402 -0.41 -4.23 14.63
CA THR A 402 0.27 -5.11 13.67
C THR A 402 -0.15 -6.58 13.81
N LEU A 403 -0.50 -7.05 15.01
CA LEU A 403 -1.06 -8.39 15.21
C LEU A 403 -2.58 -8.46 14.99
N SER A 404 -3.20 -7.38 14.50
CA SER A 404 -4.64 -7.30 14.22
C SER A 404 -5.52 -7.52 15.45
N LEU A 405 -5.21 -6.85 16.56
CA LEU A 405 -6.06 -6.91 17.76
C LEU A 405 -7.43 -6.26 17.49
N PRO A 406 -8.57 -6.90 17.86
CA PRO A 406 -9.90 -6.28 17.79
C PRO A 406 -9.96 -4.90 18.46
N GLY A 407 -10.58 -3.92 17.78
CA GLY A 407 -10.60 -2.51 18.19
C GLY A 407 -9.50 -1.66 17.55
N LEU A 408 -8.55 -2.27 16.82
CA LEU A 408 -7.55 -1.57 16.02
C LEU A 408 -7.76 -1.81 14.52
N ALA A 409 -7.39 -0.81 13.72
CA ALA A 409 -7.72 -0.74 12.30
C ALA A 409 -7.42 -2.02 11.47
N PRO A 410 -6.24 -2.67 11.57
CA PRO A 410 -5.92 -3.84 10.77
C PRO A 410 -6.86 -5.03 10.99
N PHE A 411 -7.41 -5.21 12.21
CA PHE A 411 -8.34 -6.31 12.48
C PHE A 411 -9.55 -6.30 11.54
N VAL A 412 -10.17 -5.15 11.33
CA VAL A 412 -11.37 -5.05 10.48
C VAL A 412 -11.07 -5.51 9.06
N SER A 413 -9.97 -5.04 8.49
CA SER A 413 -9.59 -5.37 7.12
C SER A 413 -9.18 -6.84 6.97
N GLU A 414 -8.40 -7.37 7.91
CA GLU A 414 -7.95 -8.77 7.89
C GLU A 414 -9.13 -9.74 8.05
N PHE A 415 -10.05 -9.42 8.95
CA PHE A 415 -11.27 -10.18 9.16
C PHE A 415 -12.15 -10.23 7.90
N LEU A 416 -12.34 -9.09 7.21
CA LEU A 416 -13.07 -9.05 5.94
C LEU A 416 -12.39 -9.86 4.85
N VAL A 417 -11.05 -9.80 4.74
CA VAL A 417 -10.28 -10.63 3.79
C VAL A 417 -10.49 -12.11 4.09
N LEU A 418 -10.36 -12.53 5.34
CA LEU A 418 -10.49 -13.94 5.72
C LEU A 418 -11.90 -14.48 5.49
N ILE A 419 -12.94 -13.75 5.91
CA ILE A 419 -14.33 -14.19 5.70
C ILE A 419 -14.65 -14.21 4.21
N GLY A 420 -14.33 -13.16 3.46
CA GLY A 420 -14.58 -13.12 2.03
C GLY A 420 -13.82 -14.21 1.28
N THR A 421 -12.58 -14.53 1.69
CA THR A 421 -11.81 -15.63 1.11
C THR A 421 -12.42 -16.98 1.46
N PHE A 422 -12.90 -17.16 2.69
CA PHE A 422 -13.47 -18.43 3.17
C PHE A 422 -14.66 -18.88 2.33
N THR A 423 -15.50 -17.97 1.86
CA THR A 423 -16.68 -18.30 1.05
C THR A 423 -16.34 -18.97 -0.28
N ARG A 424 -15.15 -18.73 -0.83
CA ARG A 424 -14.71 -19.27 -2.13
C ARG A 424 -13.52 -20.23 -2.04
N TYR A 425 -12.57 -19.93 -1.14
CA TYR A 425 -11.33 -20.68 -0.94
C TYR A 425 -11.13 -21.03 0.55
N PRO A 426 -11.96 -21.92 1.13
CA PRO A 426 -11.96 -22.16 2.58
C PRO A 426 -10.62 -22.68 3.09
N VAL A 427 -9.92 -23.53 2.35
CA VAL A 427 -8.61 -24.06 2.75
C VAL A 427 -7.57 -22.93 2.84
N ALA A 428 -7.54 -22.02 1.85
CA ALA A 428 -6.63 -20.88 1.87
C ALA A 428 -6.89 -19.96 3.06
N ALA A 429 -8.16 -19.68 3.37
CA ALA A 429 -8.55 -18.86 4.51
C ALA A 429 -8.17 -19.53 5.86
N ILE A 430 -8.39 -20.84 6.01
CA ILE A 430 -8.01 -21.58 7.23
C ILE A 430 -6.49 -21.52 7.44
N VAL A 431 -5.70 -21.77 6.39
CA VAL A 431 -4.24 -21.73 6.49
C VAL A 431 -3.77 -20.30 6.79
N ALA A 432 -4.33 -19.28 6.10
CA ALA A 432 -3.99 -17.88 6.36
C ALA A 432 -4.31 -17.46 7.80
N THR A 433 -5.41 -17.95 8.38
CA THR A 433 -5.80 -17.67 9.78
C THR A 433 -4.74 -18.14 10.79
N SER A 434 -3.95 -19.18 10.49
CA SER A 434 -2.86 -19.62 11.37
C SER A 434 -1.80 -18.55 11.60
N ALA A 435 -1.64 -17.62 10.67
CA ALA A 435 -0.70 -16.51 10.80
C ALA A 435 -1.08 -15.49 11.88
N LEU A 436 -2.36 -15.40 12.28
CA LEU A 436 -2.79 -14.59 13.42
C LEU A 436 -2.12 -15.04 14.73
N VAL A 437 -2.03 -16.37 14.92
CA VAL A 437 -1.33 -16.94 16.08
C VAL A 437 0.17 -16.63 16.01
N LEU A 438 0.77 -16.79 14.83
CA LEU A 438 2.18 -16.46 14.61
C LEU A 438 2.45 -14.95 14.83
N ALA A 439 1.51 -14.09 14.41
CA ALA A 439 1.59 -12.65 14.64
C ALA A 439 1.59 -12.29 16.13
N ALA A 440 0.73 -12.93 16.92
CA ALA A 440 0.76 -12.76 18.37
C ALA A 440 2.12 -13.16 18.96
N VAL A 441 2.71 -14.27 18.49
CA VAL A 441 4.03 -14.73 18.95
C VAL A 441 5.11 -13.68 18.66
N TYR A 442 5.30 -13.24 17.42
CA TYR A 442 6.42 -12.33 17.10
C TYR A 442 6.24 -10.92 17.69
N VAL A 443 5.01 -10.40 17.77
CA VAL A 443 4.76 -9.07 18.36
C VAL A 443 4.94 -9.07 19.86
N LEU A 444 4.28 -9.99 20.56
CA LEU A 444 4.34 -10.04 22.02
C LEU A 444 5.72 -10.42 22.52
N TRP A 445 6.40 -11.32 21.82
CA TRP A 445 7.76 -11.69 22.15
C TRP A 445 8.75 -10.54 21.91
N LEU A 446 8.61 -9.78 20.80
CA LEU A 446 9.37 -8.57 20.58
C LEU A 446 9.14 -7.56 21.70
N TYR A 447 7.88 -7.28 22.05
CA TYR A 447 7.54 -6.36 23.13
C TYR A 447 8.15 -6.81 24.46
N GLN A 448 7.97 -8.07 24.82
CA GLN A 448 8.49 -8.63 26.06
C GLN A 448 10.01 -8.48 26.14
N ARG A 449 10.74 -8.80 25.08
CA ARG A 449 12.22 -8.76 25.08
C ARG A 449 12.77 -7.34 25.11
N VAL A 450 12.09 -6.39 24.52
CA VAL A 450 12.56 -5.00 24.40
C VAL A 450 12.08 -4.15 25.58
N MET A 451 10.81 -4.25 25.95
CA MET A 451 10.17 -3.32 26.88
C MET A 451 10.21 -3.77 28.33
N THR A 452 10.22 -5.08 28.59
CA THR A 452 10.17 -5.63 29.96
C THR A 452 11.52 -6.19 30.40
N GLY A 453 11.59 -6.64 31.68
CA GLY A 453 12.80 -7.21 32.25
C GLY A 453 13.83 -6.18 32.74
N PRO A 454 15.03 -6.64 33.14
CA PRO A 454 16.09 -5.75 33.62
C PRO A 454 16.76 -4.98 32.49
N VAL A 455 17.20 -3.76 32.78
CA VAL A 455 18.03 -2.99 31.85
C VAL A 455 19.39 -3.70 31.73
N PRO A 456 19.88 -3.97 30.48
CA PRO A 456 21.16 -4.61 30.27
C PRO A 456 22.33 -3.83 30.92
N ARG A 457 23.36 -4.52 31.42
CA ARG A 457 24.57 -3.89 31.97
C ARG A 457 25.25 -3.01 30.90
N GLY A 458 25.58 -1.77 31.25
CA GLY A 458 26.13 -0.77 30.31
C GLY A 458 25.10 -0.17 29.37
N GLY A 459 23.82 -0.45 29.58
CA GLY A 459 22.71 0.19 28.88
C GLY A 459 22.43 1.57 29.45
N ASP A 460 22.67 2.63 28.64
CA ASP A 460 22.20 3.96 28.98
C ASP A 460 20.68 3.95 29.08
N ARG A 461 20.12 4.78 29.97
CA ARG A 461 18.68 4.94 30.08
C ARG A 461 18.12 5.54 28.79
N VAL A 462 17.24 4.79 28.14
CA VAL A 462 16.53 5.26 26.95
C VAL A 462 15.63 6.43 27.37
N ARG A 463 15.80 7.59 26.72
CA ARG A 463 14.93 8.76 26.95
C ARG A 463 13.57 8.52 26.29
N ASP A 464 12.52 9.08 26.89
CA ASP A 464 11.17 8.99 26.33
C ASP A 464 10.98 9.85 25.09
N LEU A 465 9.82 9.77 24.45
CA LEU A 465 9.49 10.52 23.24
C LEU A 465 9.55 12.03 23.48
N VAL A 466 10.19 12.73 22.56
CA VAL A 466 10.19 14.20 22.54
C VAL A 466 8.94 14.74 21.83
N PRO A 467 8.54 16.02 22.03
CA PRO A 467 7.30 16.56 21.44
C PRO A 467 7.16 16.35 19.94
N ARG A 468 8.25 16.47 19.16
CA ARG A 468 8.24 16.22 17.73
C ARG A 468 7.88 14.76 17.41
N GLU A 469 8.45 13.80 18.12
CA GLU A 469 8.18 12.37 17.90
C GLU A 469 6.77 12.01 18.35
N LEU A 470 6.29 12.64 19.41
CA LEU A 470 4.90 12.49 19.83
C LEU A 470 3.94 13.04 18.76
N ALA A 471 4.26 14.19 18.14
CA ALA A 471 3.48 14.74 17.02
C ALA A 471 3.49 13.82 15.77
N VAL A 472 4.52 13.01 15.60
CA VAL A 472 4.59 11.97 14.56
C VAL A 472 3.71 10.77 14.89
N VAL A 473 3.79 10.25 16.12
CA VAL A 473 3.16 8.97 16.50
C VAL A 473 1.69 9.15 16.86
N ALA A 474 1.32 10.27 17.51
CA ALA A 474 -0.04 10.49 17.99
C ALA A 474 -1.12 10.41 16.88
N PRO A 475 -0.98 11.07 15.72
CA PRO A 475 -1.98 10.95 14.66
C PRO A 475 -2.11 9.52 14.12
N LEU A 476 -1.01 8.76 14.05
CA LEU A 476 -1.04 7.37 13.62
C LEU A 476 -1.81 6.49 14.62
N ILE A 477 -1.57 6.66 15.91
CA ILE A 477 -2.30 5.94 16.97
C ILE A 477 -3.79 6.31 16.95
N VAL A 478 -4.11 7.60 16.79
CA VAL A 478 -5.51 8.05 16.67
C VAL A 478 -6.20 7.41 15.48
N LEU A 479 -5.55 7.38 14.30
CA LEU A 479 -6.10 6.74 13.11
C LEU A 479 -6.28 5.23 13.28
N LEU A 480 -5.35 4.54 13.96
CA LEU A 480 -5.49 3.11 14.26
C LEU A 480 -6.73 2.83 15.12
N LEU A 481 -7.02 3.69 16.09
CA LEU A 481 -8.21 3.58 16.94
C LEU A 481 -9.47 3.96 16.16
N VAL A 482 -9.48 5.12 15.49
CA VAL A 482 -10.66 5.60 14.76
C VAL A 482 -11.10 4.60 13.70
N LEU A 483 -10.18 4.12 12.85
CA LEU A 483 -10.49 3.14 11.81
C LEU A 483 -10.78 1.73 12.37
N GLY A 484 -10.33 1.43 13.59
CA GLY A 484 -10.67 0.19 14.29
C GLY A 484 -12.11 0.17 14.81
N PHE A 485 -12.62 1.31 15.28
CA PHE A 485 -13.98 1.43 15.80
C PHE A 485 -15.00 1.93 14.76
N TYR A 486 -14.56 2.76 13.82
CA TYR A 486 -15.45 3.38 12.82
C TYR A 486 -14.84 3.38 11.41
N PRO A 487 -14.69 2.19 10.78
CA PRO A 487 -14.15 2.05 9.42
C PRO A 487 -15.15 2.46 8.33
N LYS A 488 -16.43 2.69 8.70
CA LYS A 488 -17.54 2.90 7.77
C LYS A 488 -17.27 3.96 6.69
N PRO A 489 -16.74 5.17 6.98
CA PRO A 489 -16.53 6.18 5.93
C PRO A 489 -15.56 5.71 4.84
N VAL A 490 -14.53 4.96 5.21
CA VAL A 490 -13.55 4.41 4.26
C VAL A 490 -14.18 3.28 3.45
N LEU A 491 -14.95 2.40 4.07
CA LEU A 491 -15.67 1.32 3.38
C LEU A 491 -16.74 1.86 2.45
N ASP A 492 -17.48 2.90 2.83
CA ASP A 492 -18.49 3.56 1.98
C ASP A 492 -17.87 4.13 0.69
N ALA A 493 -16.64 4.66 0.77
CA ALA A 493 -15.91 5.12 -0.40
C ALA A 493 -15.41 3.95 -1.28
N ILE A 494 -14.91 2.86 -0.67
CA ILE A 494 -14.32 1.71 -1.36
C ILE A 494 -15.40 0.85 -2.05
N THR A 495 -16.52 0.59 -1.38
CA THR A 495 -17.54 -0.39 -1.79
C THR A 495 -18.04 -0.19 -3.23
N PRO A 496 -18.38 1.03 -3.70
CA PRO A 496 -18.84 1.22 -5.08
C PRO A 496 -17.78 0.83 -6.13
N ALA A 497 -16.50 1.13 -5.86
CA ALA A 497 -15.40 0.78 -6.76
C ALA A 497 -15.18 -0.73 -6.82
N VAL A 498 -15.29 -1.44 -5.69
CA VAL A 498 -15.22 -2.91 -5.61
C VAL A 498 -16.38 -3.55 -6.35
N THR A 499 -17.61 -3.09 -6.08
CA THR A 499 -18.81 -3.60 -6.75
C THR A 499 -18.71 -3.40 -8.27
N GLY A 500 -18.29 -2.21 -8.71
CA GLY A 500 -18.07 -1.92 -10.13
C GLY A 500 -16.97 -2.81 -10.74
N THR A 501 -15.91 -3.14 -10.00
CA THR A 501 -14.86 -4.08 -10.46
C THR A 501 -15.43 -5.48 -10.63
N LEU A 502 -16.13 -6.02 -9.63
CA LEU A 502 -16.70 -7.36 -9.69
C LEU A 502 -17.77 -7.49 -10.78
N THR A 503 -18.61 -6.48 -10.94
CA THR A 503 -19.62 -6.44 -12.02
C THR A 503 -18.95 -6.45 -13.39
N ALA A 504 -17.91 -5.63 -13.59
CA ALA A 504 -17.19 -5.55 -14.86
C ALA A 504 -16.51 -6.88 -15.26
N VAL A 505 -16.14 -7.71 -14.27
CA VAL A 505 -15.54 -9.04 -14.52
C VAL A 505 -16.53 -10.20 -14.35
N HIS A 506 -17.83 -9.90 -14.33
CA HIS A 506 -18.92 -10.87 -14.22
C HIS A 506 -18.81 -11.80 -12.99
N GLN A 507 -18.27 -11.27 -11.88
CA GLN A 507 -18.19 -12.01 -10.63
C GLN A 507 -19.32 -11.68 -9.68
N GLN A 508 -19.87 -12.72 -9.06
CA GLN A 508 -20.88 -12.61 -8.00
C GLN A 508 -20.34 -13.29 -6.73
N ASP A 509 -20.78 -12.77 -5.60
CA ASP A 509 -20.50 -13.42 -4.33
C ASP A 509 -21.16 -14.81 -4.30
N PRO A 510 -20.48 -15.81 -3.71
CA PRO A 510 -21.09 -17.13 -3.48
C PRO A 510 -22.36 -17.00 -2.63
N ALA A 511 -23.37 -17.84 -2.92
CA ALA A 511 -24.58 -17.90 -2.11
C ALA A 511 -24.26 -18.20 -0.63
N PRO A 512 -24.99 -17.60 0.33
CA PRO A 512 -24.78 -17.87 1.75
C PRO A 512 -24.91 -19.38 2.03
N THR A 513 -23.90 -19.97 2.66
CA THR A 513 -23.89 -21.42 3.00
C THR A 513 -24.81 -21.78 4.18
N VAL A 514 -25.29 -20.77 4.93
CA VAL A 514 -26.29 -20.98 5.98
C VAL A 514 -27.65 -20.91 5.30
N GLY A 515 -28.26 -22.07 5.06
CA GLY A 515 -29.59 -22.16 4.51
C GLY A 515 -30.59 -21.36 5.37
N THR A 516 -31.45 -20.64 4.71
CA THR A 516 -32.64 -19.97 5.30
C THR A 516 -33.60 -21.04 5.84
N GLY A 517 -33.20 -21.74 6.90
CA GLY A 517 -34.00 -22.76 7.58
C GLY A 517 -35.09 -22.18 8.49
N ILE A 518 -35.62 -20.99 8.20
CA ILE A 518 -36.65 -20.34 9.04
C ILE A 518 -37.97 -20.11 8.29
N GLU A 519 -38.13 -20.46 7.02
CA GLU A 519 -39.38 -20.23 6.31
C GLU A 519 -40.28 -21.48 6.03
N ALA A 520 -40.06 -22.60 6.65
CA ALA A 520 -40.87 -23.82 6.48
C ALA A 520 -41.79 -24.13 7.68
N GLY A 521 -42.12 -23.16 8.53
CA GLY A 521 -42.89 -23.40 9.75
C GLY A 521 -44.27 -22.68 9.88
N ARG A 522 -44.78 -22.01 8.83
CA ARG A 522 -46.12 -21.38 8.89
C ARG A 522 -46.93 -21.65 7.63
N GLY A 523 -47.43 -22.84 7.46
CA GLY A 523 -48.29 -23.18 6.35
C GLY A 523 -48.90 -24.57 6.48
N GLY A 524 -49.63 -24.83 7.54
CA GLY A 524 -50.29 -26.13 7.66
C GLY A 524 -51.11 -26.32 8.92
N GLN A 525 -52.16 -25.54 9.12
CA GLN A 525 -53.34 -25.93 9.90
C GLN A 525 -54.54 -25.05 9.55
N GLY A 526 -55.39 -25.57 8.72
CA GLY A 526 -56.68 -25.02 8.34
C GLY A 526 -57.45 -26.09 7.61
N GLY A 527 -57.50 -27.27 8.21
CA GLY A 527 -58.30 -28.40 7.76
C GLY A 527 -59.72 -28.28 8.27
N GLY A 528 -60.62 -28.75 7.45
CA GLY A 528 -62.00 -28.64 7.54
C GLY A 528 -62.68 -29.19 8.78
N HIS A 529 -63.88 -28.71 8.95
CA HIS A 529 -65.06 -29.48 9.33
C HIS A 529 -66.33 -28.73 8.93
N ARG A 530 -67.12 -29.44 8.04
CA ARG A 530 -68.53 -29.33 7.73
C ARG A 530 -69.10 -28.02 7.19
#